data_8da9c2c9839128093215a17bcf8dcd56
#
_entry.id   8da9c2c9839128093215a17bcf8dcd56
#
_cell.length_a   1.000
_cell.length_b   1.000
_cell.length_c   1.000
_cell.angle_alpha   90.00
_cell.angle_beta   90.00
_cell.angle_gamma   90.00
#
_symmetry.space_group_name_H-M   'P 1'
#
loop_
_entity.id
_entity.type
_entity.pdbx_description
1 polymer ?
#
loop_
_entity_poly.entity_id
_entity_poly.type
_entity_poly.pdbx_seq_one_letter_code
_entity_poly.pdbx_strand_id
1 'polypeptide(L)'
;VLLTQYFSDIRKIDPSRGTHLPDGTPNDNDRVEIGPTQLAFSEWEAAGLVLPNLANMREYRWQRLTQHIVDRDYGGLLIFDPLNIRYATDTTNMQLWNTHNPFRAVLICADGYMVIWDYKNAPFLADFNPLVRENRSGASMFYFSNGDKIEEGAESFVGQVKELMDAHARSNKRLAVDKIVIPGLRALERAGFEVMEGEEVTEKARSVKGLDEILGLRCAQHACETACAEMEKVAREDIP
;
A
#
# COMPACT_ATOMS: atom_id res chain seq x y z
N VAL A 1 30.41 -18.86 12.44
CA VAL A 1 29.83 -20.23 12.49
C VAL A 1 28.39 -20.19 13.02
N LEU A 2 28.03 -19.30 13.95
CA LEU A 2 26.66 -19.19 14.48
C LEU A 2 25.67 -18.53 13.51
N LEU A 3 26.10 -17.60 12.66
CA LEU A 3 25.24 -16.96 11.65
C LEU A 3 24.67 -17.92 10.62
N THR A 4 25.42 -18.97 10.24
CA THR A 4 24.99 -19.95 9.24
C THR A 4 23.88 -20.88 9.76
N GLN A 5 23.79 -21.14 11.05
CA GLN A 5 22.76 -21.99 11.64
C GLN A 5 21.39 -21.26 11.74
N TYR A 6 21.40 -19.94 12.02
CA TYR A 6 20.19 -19.15 12.04
C TYR A 6 19.56 -18.93 10.65
N PHE A 7 20.36 -19.02 9.58
CA PHE A 7 19.88 -18.85 8.21
C PHE A 7 19.39 -20.15 7.56
N SER A 8 19.58 -21.32 8.17
CA SER A 8 19.11 -22.59 7.61
C SER A 8 17.59 -22.76 7.66
N ASP A 9 16.93 -22.12 8.62
CA ASP A 9 15.49 -22.20 8.87
C ASP A 9 14.72 -21.00 8.32
N ILE A 10 15.41 -20.05 7.67
CA ILE A 10 14.74 -18.96 6.98
C ILE A 10 13.95 -19.54 5.81
N ARG A 11 12.67 -19.27 5.80
CA ARG A 11 11.76 -19.63 4.71
C ARG A 11 12.34 -19.16 3.37
N LYS A 12 12.73 -20.08 2.52
CA LYS A 12 13.23 -19.77 1.18
C LYS A 12 12.05 -19.50 0.27
N ILE A 13 12.14 -18.42 -0.51
CA ILE A 13 11.20 -18.16 -1.59
C ILE A 13 11.34 -19.27 -2.63
N ASP A 14 10.25 -19.95 -2.92
CA ASP A 14 10.18 -20.93 -3.99
C ASP A 14 9.72 -20.23 -5.28
N PRO A 15 10.60 -20.02 -6.27
CA PRO A 15 10.24 -19.33 -7.49
C PRO A 15 9.29 -20.14 -8.39
N SER A 16 9.14 -21.44 -8.14
CA SER A 16 8.21 -22.31 -8.88
C SER A 16 6.78 -22.22 -8.35
N ARG A 17 6.57 -21.58 -7.21
CA ARG A 17 5.29 -21.47 -6.55
C ARG A 17 4.32 -20.60 -7.37
N GLY A 18 3.11 -21.10 -7.55
CA GLY A 18 2.06 -20.39 -8.30
C GLY A 18 1.64 -19.06 -7.66
N THR A 19 0.93 -18.25 -8.43
CA THR A 19 0.40 -16.95 -7.96
C THR A 19 -0.78 -17.08 -7.01
N HIS A 20 -1.37 -18.26 -6.89
CA HIS A 20 -2.48 -18.57 -6.01
C HIS A 20 -2.19 -19.83 -5.20
N LEU A 21 -2.72 -19.88 -3.99
CA LEU A 21 -2.77 -21.07 -3.16
C LEU A 21 -3.78 -22.08 -3.74
N PRO A 22 -3.74 -23.37 -3.29
CA PRO A 22 -4.69 -24.39 -3.76
C PRO A 22 -6.17 -24.08 -3.54
N ASP A 23 -6.48 -23.20 -2.59
CA ASP A 23 -7.83 -22.71 -2.28
C ASP A 23 -8.28 -21.53 -3.15
N GLY A 24 -7.43 -21.10 -4.09
CA GLY A 24 -7.69 -19.97 -4.99
C GLY A 24 -7.35 -18.60 -4.41
N THR A 25 -6.87 -18.50 -3.17
CA THR A 25 -6.44 -17.22 -2.60
C THR A 25 -5.10 -16.77 -3.20
N PRO A 26 -4.84 -15.45 -3.33
CA PRO A 26 -3.57 -14.95 -3.80
C PRO A 26 -2.40 -15.41 -2.93
N ASN A 27 -1.33 -15.89 -3.56
CA ASN A 27 -0.10 -16.28 -2.88
C ASN A 27 0.89 -15.12 -2.89
N ASP A 28 0.59 -14.07 -2.16
CA ASP A 28 1.38 -12.84 -2.08
C ASP A 28 2.54 -12.90 -1.08
N ASN A 29 2.47 -13.83 -0.11
CA ASN A 29 3.43 -13.98 0.98
C ASN A 29 4.88 -14.15 0.52
N ASP A 30 5.11 -14.81 -0.62
CA ASP A 30 6.45 -15.08 -1.12
C ASP A 30 6.99 -13.98 -2.05
N ARG A 31 6.15 -13.01 -2.45
CA ARG A 31 6.52 -11.99 -3.42
C ARG A 31 6.63 -10.60 -2.84
N VAL A 32 5.82 -10.30 -1.82
CA VAL A 32 5.59 -8.93 -1.38
C VAL A 32 5.91 -8.76 0.08
N GLU A 33 5.29 -9.55 0.92
CA GLU A 33 5.44 -9.46 2.37
C GLU A 33 5.11 -10.81 3.01
N ILE A 34 5.89 -11.20 4.00
CA ILE A 34 5.60 -12.39 4.79
C ILE A 34 4.54 -11.99 5.82
N GLY A 35 3.35 -12.54 5.68
CA GLY A 35 2.29 -12.38 6.65
C GLY A 35 2.58 -13.11 7.96
N PRO A 36 1.69 -13.02 8.97
CA PRO A 36 1.82 -13.74 10.21
C PRO A 36 1.96 -15.25 9.98
N THR A 37 2.86 -15.86 10.72
CA THR A 37 3.05 -17.33 10.70
C THR A 37 2.03 -18.02 11.59
N GLN A 38 1.87 -19.35 11.44
CA GLN A 38 1.04 -20.13 12.36
C GLN A 38 1.50 -19.99 13.82
N LEU A 39 2.80 -19.84 14.04
CA LEU A 39 3.35 -19.59 15.38
C LEU A 39 2.80 -18.28 15.97
N ALA A 40 2.79 -17.19 15.19
CA ALA A 40 2.26 -15.91 15.63
C ALA A 40 0.78 -16.01 16.02
N PHE A 41 -0.04 -16.69 15.22
CA PHE A 41 -1.45 -16.91 15.55
C PHE A 41 -1.62 -17.70 16.86
N SER A 42 -0.82 -18.76 17.06
CA SER A 42 -0.87 -19.56 18.28
C SER A 42 -0.45 -18.76 19.51
N GLU A 43 0.56 -17.91 19.39
CA GLU A 43 1.03 -17.04 20.48
C GLU A 43 -0.01 -15.96 20.81
N TRP A 44 -0.63 -15.35 19.83
CA TRP A 44 -1.70 -14.36 20.04
C TRP A 44 -2.93 -14.97 20.71
N GLU A 45 -3.32 -16.17 20.30
CA GLU A 45 -4.40 -16.93 20.96
C GLU A 45 -4.05 -17.25 22.42
N ALA A 46 -2.84 -17.75 22.68
CA ALA A 46 -2.37 -18.06 24.03
C ALA A 46 -2.31 -16.81 24.93
N ALA A 47 -2.00 -15.65 24.35
CA ALA A 47 -2.00 -14.36 25.04
C ALA A 47 -3.40 -13.75 25.19
N GLY A 48 -4.44 -14.40 24.69
CA GLY A 48 -5.83 -13.91 24.75
C GLY A 48 -6.09 -12.67 23.86
N LEU A 49 -5.26 -12.47 22.84
CA LEU A 49 -5.44 -11.35 21.91
C LEU A 49 -6.55 -11.64 20.90
N VAL A 50 -7.33 -10.60 20.61
CA VAL A 50 -8.37 -10.66 19.58
C VAL A 50 -7.78 -10.23 18.26
N LEU A 51 -7.96 -11.06 17.22
CA LEU A 51 -7.51 -10.75 15.88
C LEU A 51 -8.38 -9.65 15.25
N PRO A 52 -7.79 -8.76 14.43
CA PRO A 52 -8.53 -7.74 13.71
C PRO A 52 -9.41 -8.36 12.61
N ASN A 53 -10.57 -7.77 12.37
CA ASN A 53 -11.33 -8.02 11.16
C ASN A 53 -10.76 -7.14 10.03
N LEU A 54 -10.03 -7.75 9.10
CA LEU A 54 -9.34 -7.04 8.04
C LEU A 54 -10.31 -6.35 7.07
N ALA A 55 -11.49 -6.91 6.83
CA ALA A 55 -12.49 -6.28 5.96
C ALA A 55 -13.02 -4.98 6.58
N ASN A 56 -13.38 -5.00 7.87
CA ASN A 56 -13.81 -3.80 8.59
C ASN A 56 -12.68 -2.76 8.64
N MET A 57 -11.45 -3.18 8.85
CA MET A 57 -10.28 -2.29 8.87
C MET A 57 -10.08 -1.57 7.53
N ARG A 58 -10.20 -2.30 6.41
CA ARG A 58 -10.09 -1.73 5.05
C ARG A 58 -11.22 -0.74 4.78
N GLU A 59 -12.45 -1.10 5.13
CA GLU A 59 -13.60 -0.21 4.98
C GLU A 59 -13.45 1.05 5.82
N TYR A 60 -13.04 0.96 7.08
CA TYR A 60 -12.78 2.10 7.94
C TYR A 60 -11.74 3.04 7.32
N ARG A 61 -10.60 2.52 6.84
CA ARG A 61 -9.55 3.30 6.20
C ARG A 61 -10.04 4.01 4.94
N TRP A 62 -10.78 3.30 4.10
CA TRP A 62 -11.38 3.85 2.91
C TRP A 62 -12.38 4.97 3.24
N GLN A 63 -13.25 4.77 4.23
CA GLN A 63 -14.17 5.80 4.69
C GLN A 63 -13.44 7.03 5.22
N ARG A 64 -12.35 6.84 5.99
CA ARG A 64 -11.53 7.95 6.49
C ARG A 64 -10.93 8.78 5.36
N LEU A 65 -10.31 8.14 4.37
CA LEU A 65 -9.73 8.82 3.22
C LEU A 65 -10.81 9.56 2.42
N THR A 66 -11.91 8.91 2.09
CA THR A 66 -13.02 9.51 1.32
C THR A 66 -13.64 10.69 2.07
N GLN A 67 -13.84 10.59 3.38
CA GLN A 67 -14.36 11.68 4.19
C GLN A 67 -13.43 12.90 4.13
N HIS A 68 -12.13 12.71 4.28
CA HIS A 68 -11.17 13.82 4.23
C HIS A 68 -11.04 14.45 2.83
N ILE A 69 -11.23 13.67 1.75
CA ILE A 69 -11.33 14.19 0.38
C ILE A 69 -12.54 15.12 0.25
N VAL A 70 -13.71 14.65 0.70
CA VAL A 70 -14.97 15.41 0.62
C VAL A 70 -14.94 16.67 1.49
N ASP A 71 -14.47 16.56 2.74
CA ASP A 71 -14.41 17.69 3.69
C ASP A 71 -13.53 18.85 3.19
N ARG A 72 -12.58 18.57 2.29
CA ARG A 72 -11.67 19.56 1.69
C ARG A 72 -12.13 20.05 0.32
N ASP A 73 -13.28 19.57 -0.13
CA ASP A 73 -13.76 19.84 -1.48
C ASP A 73 -12.71 19.45 -2.54
N TYR A 74 -12.12 18.26 -2.41
CA TYR A 74 -11.26 17.68 -3.43
C TYR A 74 -12.06 16.72 -4.31
N GLY A 75 -11.74 16.69 -5.61
CA GLY A 75 -12.32 15.71 -6.54
C GLY A 75 -11.72 14.32 -6.37
N GLY A 76 -10.51 14.22 -5.82
CA GLY A 76 -9.84 12.95 -5.55
C GLY A 76 -8.50 13.12 -4.85
N LEU A 77 -7.94 11.99 -4.47
CA LEU A 77 -6.61 11.84 -3.87
C LEU A 77 -5.79 10.84 -4.68
N LEU A 78 -4.66 11.31 -5.21
CA LEU A 78 -3.69 10.49 -5.94
C LEU A 78 -2.49 10.20 -5.03
N ILE A 79 -2.22 8.93 -4.78
CA ILE A 79 -1.27 8.43 -3.78
C ILE A 79 -0.13 7.71 -4.49
N PHE A 80 1.12 8.06 -4.16
CA PHE A 80 2.34 7.38 -4.61
C PHE A 80 3.19 6.85 -3.45
N ASP A 81 3.01 7.35 -2.23
CA ASP A 81 3.75 6.85 -1.09
C ASP A 81 3.37 5.40 -0.77
N PRO A 82 4.33 4.45 -0.69
CA PRO A 82 4.04 3.04 -0.47
C PRO A 82 3.29 2.75 0.83
N LEU A 83 3.50 3.55 1.89
CA LEU A 83 2.79 3.38 3.17
C LEU A 83 1.34 3.84 3.05
N ASN A 84 1.10 4.93 2.31
CA ASN A 84 -0.24 5.43 2.05
C ASN A 84 -1.00 4.52 1.07
N ILE A 85 -0.33 3.94 0.06
CA ILE A 85 -0.90 2.90 -0.80
C ILE A 85 -1.33 1.70 0.04
N ARG A 86 -0.47 1.22 0.95
CA ARG A 86 -0.81 0.14 1.87
C ARG A 86 -2.00 0.50 2.77
N TYR A 87 -2.05 1.71 3.30
CA TYR A 87 -3.17 2.16 4.11
C TYR A 87 -4.49 2.13 3.33
N ALA A 88 -4.48 2.62 2.07
CA ALA A 88 -5.66 2.69 1.22
C ALA A 88 -6.14 1.31 0.74
N THR A 89 -5.21 0.43 0.35
CA THR A 89 -5.52 -0.80 -0.39
C THR A 89 -5.24 -2.09 0.38
N ASP A 90 -4.50 -2.01 1.48
CA ASP A 90 -3.94 -3.16 2.23
C ASP A 90 -3.03 -4.05 1.36
N THR A 91 -2.42 -3.48 0.33
CA THR A 91 -1.48 -4.17 -0.57
C THR A 91 -0.07 -3.62 -0.45
N THR A 92 0.91 -4.51 -0.59
CA THR A 92 2.33 -4.14 -0.66
C THR A 92 2.97 -4.76 -1.89
N ASN A 93 3.92 -4.07 -2.50
CA ASN A 93 4.72 -4.61 -3.60
C ASN A 93 5.98 -3.77 -3.75
N MET A 94 7.16 -4.40 -3.65
CA MET A 94 8.47 -3.77 -3.89
C MET A 94 8.60 -2.36 -3.25
N GLN A 95 8.29 -2.23 -1.97
CA GLN A 95 8.13 -0.94 -1.30
C GLN A 95 9.36 -0.03 -1.42
N LEU A 96 10.57 -0.57 -1.18
CA LEU A 96 11.80 0.20 -1.29
C LEU A 96 12.03 0.71 -2.72
N TRP A 97 11.78 -0.13 -3.73
CA TRP A 97 11.86 0.26 -5.13
C TRP A 97 10.85 1.35 -5.48
N ASN A 98 9.61 1.23 -5.03
CA ASN A 98 8.55 2.22 -5.27
C ASN A 98 8.80 3.55 -4.57
N THR A 99 9.53 3.56 -3.47
CA THR A 99 9.97 4.81 -2.83
C THR A 99 10.95 5.59 -3.73
N HIS A 100 11.82 4.87 -4.45
CA HIS A 100 12.78 5.45 -5.39
C HIS A 100 12.17 5.72 -6.78
N ASN A 101 11.39 4.76 -7.30
CA ASN A 101 10.75 4.84 -8.60
C ASN A 101 9.22 4.71 -8.42
N PRO A 102 8.45 5.80 -8.43
CA PRO A 102 7.02 5.79 -8.10
C PRO A 102 6.21 5.16 -9.24
N PHE A 103 6.23 3.84 -9.33
CA PHE A 103 5.54 3.05 -10.35
C PHE A 103 4.13 2.64 -9.93
N ARG A 104 3.93 2.38 -8.63
CA ARG A 104 2.61 2.14 -8.09
C ARG A 104 1.92 3.45 -7.74
N ALA A 105 0.63 3.51 -8.00
CA ALA A 105 -0.20 4.64 -7.63
C ALA A 105 -1.61 4.17 -7.25
N VAL A 106 -2.30 4.96 -6.44
CA VAL A 106 -3.72 4.77 -6.13
C VAL A 106 -4.44 6.10 -6.34
N LEU A 107 -5.58 6.06 -7.02
CA LEU A 107 -6.52 7.17 -7.07
C LEU A 107 -7.78 6.79 -6.30
N ILE A 108 -8.20 7.66 -5.39
CA ILE A 108 -9.51 7.58 -4.73
C ILE A 108 -10.27 8.83 -5.12
N CYS A 109 -11.38 8.68 -5.84
CA CYS A 109 -12.25 9.77 -6.22
C CYS A 109 -13.23 10.14 -5.09
N ALA A 110 -13.81 11.33 -5.14
CA ALA A 110 -14.70 11.85 -4.11
C ALA A 110 -15.98 11.01 -3.89
N ASP A 111 -16.39 10.21 -4.87
CA ASP A 111 -17.49 9.23 -4.75
C ASP A 111 -17.05 7.89 -4.13
N GLY A 112 -15.77 7.76 -3.78
CA GLY A 112 -15.16 6.56 -3.20
C GLY A 112 -14.66 5.55 -4.23
N TYR A 113 -14.73 5.84 -5.54
CA TYR A 113 -14.17 4.95 -6.56
C TYR A 113 -12.66 4.88 -6.44
N MET A 114 -12.12 3.68 -6.24
CA MET A 114 -10.69 3.45 -6.00
C MET A 114 -10.07 2.61 -7.10
N VAL A 115 -8.97 3.10 -7.67
CA VAL A 115 -8.19 2.44 -8.72
C VAL A 115 -6.74 2.33 -8.29
N ILE A 116 -6.11 1.20 -8.55
CA ILE A 116 -4.68 0.99 -8.35
C ILE A 116 -3.96 0.80 -9.69
N TRP A 117 -2.81 1.44 -9.85
CA TRP A 117 -1.81 1.10 -10.87
C TRP A 117 -0.73 0.26 -10.23
N ASP A 118 -0.50 -0.93 -10.76
CA ASP A 118 0.50 -1.87 -10.25
C ASP A 118 1.31 -2.51 -11.39
N TYR A 119 2.24 -3.37 -11.06
CA TYR A 119 3.02 -4.12 -12.03
C TYR A 119 2.13 -5.10 -12.80
N LYS A 120 2.39 -5.23 -14.11
CA LYS A 120 1.60 -6.11 -15.00
C LYS A 120 1.56 -7.57 -14.58
N ASN A 121 2.55 -8.02 -13.82
CA ASN A 121 2.65 -9.39 -13.33
C ASN A 121 2.05 -9.59 -11.94
N ALA A 122 1.43 -8.57 -11.37
CA ALA A 122 0.90 -8.61 -10.01
C ALA A 122 -0.55 -8.07 -9.88
N PRO A 123 -1.45 -8.25 -10.88
CA PRO A 123 -2.82 -7.73 -10.80
C PRO A 123 -3.60 -8.39 -9.64
N PHE A 124 -3.24 -9.62 -9.27
CA PHE A 124 -3.88 -10.39 -8.20
C PHE A 124 -3.67 -9.82 -6.79
N LEU A 125 -2.71 -8.92 -6.60
CA LEU A 125 -2.40 -8.38 -5.27
C LEU A 125 -3.54 -7.57 -4.65
N ALA A 126 -4.45 -7.05 -5.44
CA ALA A 126 -5.60 -6.29 -4.98
C ALA A 126 -6.93 -7.06 -5.04
N ASP A 127 -6.96 -8.28 -5.59
CA ASP A 127 -8.20 -9.04 -5.86
C ASP A 127 -9.01 -9.36 -4.59
N PHE A 128 -8.33 -9.48 -3.44
CA PHE A 128 -8.99 -9.73 -2.17
C PHE A 128 -9.73 -8.50 -1.60
N ASN A 129 -9.46 -7.31 -2.14
CA ASN A 129 -10.03 -6.06 -1.64
C ASN A 129 -11.11 -5.52 -2.59
N PRO A 130 -12.40 -5.74 -2.31
CA PRO A 130 -13.49 -5.32 -3.20
C PRO A 130 -13.66 -3.79 -3.28
N LEU A 131 -12.96 -3.02 -2.44
CA LEU A 131 -12.94 -1.56 -2.50
C LEU A 131 -12.08 -1.05 -3.67
N VAL A 132 -11.09 -1.84 -4.11
CA VAL A 132 -10.33 -1.58 -5.34
C VAL A 132 -11.17 -2.01 -6.53
N ARG A 133 -11.61 -1.04 -7.34
CA ARG A 133 -12.53 -1.29 -8.45
C ARG A 133 -11.82 -1.67 -9.75
N GLU A 134 -10.63 -1.13 -9.95
CA GLU A 134 -9.80 -1.42 -11.12
C GLU A 134 -8.35 -1.60 -10.73
N ASN A 135 -7.67 -2.49 -11.47
CA ASN A 135 -6.22 -2.62 -11.46
C ASN A 135 -5.70 -2.28 -12.87
N ARG A 136 -4.86 -1.26 -12.98
CA ARG A 136 -4.27 -0.78 -14.23
C ARG A 136 -2.76 -1.01 -14.23
N SER A 137 -2.12 -0.91 -15.40
CA SER A 137 -0.66 -0.96 -15.50
C SER A 137 -0.04 0.27 -14.87
N GLY A 138 1.07 0.10 -14.16
CA GLY A 138 1.71 1.08 -13.31
C GLY A 138 1.98 2.45 -13.92
N ALA A 139 2.12 3.43 -13.04
CA ALA A 139 2.31 4.83 -13.35
C ALA A 139 3.74 5.10 -13.83
N SER A 140 3.97 4.99 -15.13
CA SER A 140 5.31 5.15 -15.71
C SER A 140 5.57 6.61 -16.08
N MET A 141 6.10 7.41 -15.14
CA MET A 141 6.41 8.83 -15.38
C MET A 141 7.76 9.26 -14.77
N PHE A 142 8.70 8.33 -14.70
CA PHE A 142 10.05 8.58 -14.20
C PHE A 142 11.11 8.10 -15.21
N TYR A 143 12.30 8.67 -15.13
CA TYR A 143 13.34 8.52 -16.16
C TYR A 143 13.77 7.07 -16.37
N PHE A 144 13.90 6.27 -15.30
CA PHE A 144 14.35 4.87 -15.41
C PHE A 144 13.45 4.04 -16.35
N SER A 145 12.14 4.29 -16.36
CA SER A 145 11.20 3.52 -17.20
C SER A 145 11.02 4.09 -18.61
N ASN A 146 11.20 5.40 -18.80
CA ASN A 146 10.85 6.08 -20.04
C ASN A 146 12.04 6.73 -20.76
N GLY A 147 13.18 6.92 -20.06
CA GLY A 147 14.28 7.67 -20.63
C GLY A 147 13.83 9.05 -21.12
N ASP A 148 14.24 9.41 -22.35
CA ASP A 148 13.91 10.70 -22.96
C ASP A 148 12.42 10.89 -23.30
N LYS A 149 11.59 9.81 -23.15
CA LYS A 149 10.14 9.84 -23.35
C LYS A 149 9.36 10.02 -22.06
N ILE A 150 9.97 10.56 -21.03
CA ILE A 150 9.37 10.74 -19.71
C ILE A 150 8.11 11.61 -19.76
N GLU A 151 8.08 12.65 -20.60
CA GLU A 151 6.92 13.53 -20.77
C GLU A 151 5.74 12.78 -21.42
N GLU A 152 6.01 11.94 -22.45
CA GLU A 152 4.98 11.09 -23.08
C GLU A 152 4.39 10.10 -22.06
N GLY A 153 5.23 9.51 -21.22
CA GLY A 153 4.81 8.60 -20.14
C GLY A 153 3.92 9.31 -19.12
N ALA A 154 4.32 10.51 -18.69
CA ALA A 154 3.54 11.32 -17.74
C ALA A 154 2.18 11.72 -18.33
N GLU A 155 2.14 12.15 -19.59
CA GLU A 155 0.89 12.51 -20.28
C GLU A 155 -0.06 11.31 -20.45
N SER A 156 0.49 10.14 -20.77
CA SER A 156 -0.29 8.89 -20.86
C SER A 156 -0.93 8.49 -19.54
N PHE A 157 -0.14 8.57 -18.43
CA PHE A 157 -0.65 8.29 -17.09
C PHE A 157 -1.72 9.30 -16.66
N VAL A 158 -1.44 10.59 -16.84
CA VAL A 158 -2.37 11.68 -16.47
C VAL A 158 -3.66 11.61 -17.30
N GLY A 159 -3.58 11.16 -18.56
CA GLY A 159 -4.77 10.88 -19.38
C GLY A 159 -5.72 9.88 -18.72
N GLN A 160 -5.18 8.82 -18.10
CA GLN A 160 -5.97 7.83 -17.35
C GLN A 160 -6.55 8.43 -16.05
N VAL A 161 -5.76 9.23 -15.33
CA VAL A 161 -6.25 9.94 -14.14
C VAL A 161 -7.40 10.87 -14.50
N LYS A 162 -7.25 11.60 -15.61
CA LYS A 162 -8.28 12.52 -16.09
C LYS A 162 -9.58 11.79 -16.46
N GLU A 163 -9.49 10.67 -17.17
CA GLU A 163 -10.65 9.82 -17.49
C GLU A 163 -11.43 9.44 -16.24
N LEU A 164 -10.75 8.97 -15.20
CA LEU A 164 -11.36 8.57 -13.94
C LEU A 164 -11.96 9.76 -13.18
N MET A 165 -11.23 10.86 -13.11
CA MET A 165 -11.72 12.08 -12.45
C MET A 165 -12.94 12.68 -13.18
N ASP A 166 -12.97 12.65 -14.52
CA ASP A 166 -14.13 13.11 -15.28
C ASP A 166 -15.37 12.21 -15.02
N ALA A 167 -15.17 10.92 -14.78
CA ALA A 167 -16.25 9.97 -14.46
C ALA A 167 -16.74 10.07 -13.00
N HIS A 168 -15.84 10.27 -12.03
CA HIS A 168 -16.09 10.04 -10.60
C HIS A 168 -15.96 11.27 -9.70
N ALA A 169 -15.37 12.38 -10.18
CA ALA A 169 -15.15 13.58 -9.36
C ALA A 169 -16.18 14.69 -9.56
N ARG A 170 -17.29 14.45 -10.23
CA ARG A 170 -18.36 15.43 -10.45
C ARG A 170 -17.86 16.78 -10.99
N SER A 171 -16.90 16.75 -11.94
CA SER A 171 -16.25 17.93 -12.53
C SER A 171 -15.30 18.73 -11.59
N ASN A 172 -15.07 18.26 -10.37
CA ASN A 172 -14.11 18.88 -9.47
C ASN A 172 -12.68 18.57 -9.93
N LYS A 173 -11.91 19.60 -10.26
CA LYS A 173 -10.52 19.49 -10.75
C LYS A 173 -9.46 19.63 -9.64
N ARG A 174 -9.87 19.78 -8.40
CA ARG A 174 -8.96 19.86 -7.25
C ARG A 174 -8.52 18.46 -6.88
N LEU A 175 -7.30 18.11 -7.27
CA LEU A 175 -6.69 16.79 -7.07
C LEU A 175 -5.60 16.88 -6.00
N ALA A 176 -5.83 16.25 -4.86
CA ALA A 176 -4.81 16.10 -3.83
C ALA A 176 -3.77 15.04 -4.25
N VAL A 177 -2.49 15.30 -4.02
CA VAL A 177 -1.39 14.39 -4.38
C VAL A 177 -0.39 14.33 -3.22
N ASP A 178 -0.04 13.15 -2.73
CA ASP A 178 0.89 13.01 -1.61
C ASP A 178 2.36 13.16 -2.03
N LYS A 179 2.74 12.59 -3.16
CA LYS A 179 4.07 12.69 -3.77
C LYS A 179 3.96 12.60 -5.28
N ILE A 180 4.81 13.33 -5.99
CA ILE A 180 4.85 13.23 -7.45
C ILE A 180 6.19 13.68 -8.00
N VAL A 181 6.63 13.08 -9.10
CA VAL A 181 7.79 13.55 -9.87
C VAL A 181 7.42 14.77 -10.71
N ILE A 182 8.40 15.64 -11.00
CA ILE A 182 8.17 16.91 -11.71
C ILE A 182 7.45 16.75 -13.05
N PRO A 183 7.78 15.78 -13.92
CA PRO A 183 7.03 15.58 -15.17
C PRO A 183 5.56 15.25 -14.95
N GLY A 184 5.26 14.45 -13.95
CA GLY A 184 3.88 14.12 -13.56
C GLY A 184 3.10 15.34 -13.07
N LEU A 185 3.70 16.17 -12.19
CA LEU A 185 3.08 17.42 -11.72
C LEU A 185 2.73 18.33 -12.89
N ARG A 186 3.69 18.59 -13.78
CA ARG A 186 3.48 19.43 -14.96
C ARG A 186 2.41 18.88 -15.90
N ALA A 187 2.33 17.54 -16.05
CA ALA A 187 1.30 16.91 -16.86
C ALA A 187 -0.09 17.07 -16.23
N LEU A 188 -0.23 16.96 -14.90
CA LEU A 188 -1.49 17.23 -14.18
C LEU A 188 -1.95 18.68 -14.37
N GLU A 189 -1.04 19.63 -14.22
CA GLU A 189 -1.33 21.07 -14.45
C GLU A 189 -1.76 21.35 -15.89
N ARG A 190 -1.05 20.78 -16.88
CA ARG A 190 -1.45 20.89 -18.31
C ARG A 190 -2.81 20.27 -18.60
N ALA A 191 -3.19 19.19 -17.89
CA ALA A 191 -4.50 18.56 -18.00
C ALA A 191 -5.63 19.36 -17.31
N GLY A 192 -5.30 20.48 -16.64
CA GLY A 192 -6.25 21.40 -16.04
C GLY A 192 -6.62 21.03 -14.60
N PHE A 193 -5.82 20.22 -13.91
CA PHE A 193 -5.99 19.98 -12.49
C PHE A 193 -5.41 21.12 -11.64
N GLU A 194 -6.12 21.49 -10.59
CA GLU A 194 -5.61 22.25 -9.47
C GLU A 194 -5.00 21.23 -8.48
N VAL A 195 -3.65 21.13 -8.48
CA VAL A 195 -2.94 20.15 -7.65
C VAL A 195 -2.85 20.67 -6.22
N MET A 196 -3.37 19.89 -5.28
CA MET A 196 -3.45 20.20 -3.85
C MET A 196 -2.50 19.30 -3.06
N GLU A 197 -2.12 19.75 -1.85
CA GLU A 197 -1.35 18.96 -0.91
C GLU A 197 -2.17 17.75 -0.41
N GLY A 198 -1.69 16.55 -0.69
CA GLY A 198 -2.37 15.29 -0.37
C GLY A 198 -1.86 14.58 0.88
N GLU A 199 -0.64 14.89 1.34
CA GLU A 199 -0.06 14.25 2.54
C GLU A 199 -0.92 14.59 3.78
N GLU A 200 -1.47 15.80 3.86
CA GLU A 200 -2.39 16.15 4.95
C GLU A 200 -3.61 15.22 5.01
N VAL A 201 -4.16 14.82 3.88
CA VAL A 201 -5.32 13.91 3.82
C VAL A 201 -4.96 12.56 4.42
N THR A 202 -3.83 11.99 3.99
CA THR A 202 -3.38 10.67 4.44
C THR A 202 -2.97 10.68 5.92
N GLU A 203 -2.24 11.70 6.37
CA GLU A 203 -1.83 11.82 7.78
C GLU A 203 -3.04 12.00 8.71
N LYS A 204 -4.02 12.84 8.34
CA LYS A 204 -5.25 13.03 9.12
C LYS A 204 -6.11 11.74 9.13
N ALA A 205 -6.20 11.03 8.02
CA ALA A 205 -6.90 9.76 7.97
C ALA A 205 -6.27 8.73 8.91
N ARG A 206 -4.94 8.63 8.91
CA ARG A 206 -4.15 7.67 9.71
C ARG A 206 -4.04 8.04 11.18
N SER A 207 -4.23 9.30 11.55
CA SER A 207 -4.04 9.78 12.94
C SER A 207 -5.01 9.13 13.92
N VAL A 208 -6.26 8.90 13.52
CA VAL A 208 -7.29 8.27 14.36
C VAL A 208 -7.46 6.81 13.93
N LYS A 209 -7.22 5.88 14.87
CA LYS A 209 -7.27 4.45 14.62
C LYS A 209 -8.66 3.89 14.88
N GLY A 210 -9.13 3.03 13.96
CA GLY A 210 -10.31 2.20 14.16
C GLY A 210 -10.05 1.05 15.15
N LEU A 211 -11.12 0.40 15.59
CA LEU A 211 -11.02 -0.71 16.56
C LEU A 211 -10.12 -1.83 16.00
N ASP A 212 -10.35 -2.25 14.78
CA ASP A 212 -9.57 -3.34 14.17
C ASP A 212 -8.11 -2.95 13.92
N GLU A 213 -7.81 -1.66 13.68
CA GLU A 213 -6.43 -1.18 13.64
C GLU A 213 -5.76 -1.28 15.01
N ILE A 214 -6.47 -0.97 16.09
CA ILE A 214 -5.97 -1.13 17.46
C ILE A 214 -5.73 -2.61 17.79
N LEU A 215 -6.61 -3.50 17.39
CA LEU A 215 -6.42 -4.95 17.57
C LEU A 215 -5.19 -5.44 16.80
N GLY A 216 -5.02 -5.01 15.55
CA GLY A 216 -3.83 -5.32 14.76
C GLY A 216 -2.54 -4.80 15.38
N LEU A 217 -2.55 -3.56 15.92
CA LEU A 217 -1.40 -2.99 16.63
C LEU A 217 -1.03 -3.78 17.88
N ARG A 218 -2.03 -4.28 18.64
CA ARG A 218 -1.77 -5.14 19.81
C ARG A 218 -1.09 -6.45 19.42
N CYS A 219 -1.54 -7.09 18.34
CA CYS A 219 -0.91 -8.30 17.81
C CYS A 219 0.54 -8.04 17.38
N ALA A 220 0.78 -6.94 16.65
CA ALA A 220 2.12 -6.54 16.21
C ALA A 220 3.04 -6.21 17.40
N GLN A 221 2.53 -5.48 18.40
CA GLN A 221 3.27 -5.15 19.62
C GLN A 221 3.68 -6.40 20.38
N HIS A 222 2.76 -7.35 20.57
CA HIS A 222 3.05 -8.62 21.24
C HIS A 222 4.18 -9.41 20.52
N ALA A 223 4.14 -9.46 19.19
CA ALA A 223 5.19 -10.11 18.41
C ALA A 223 6.56 -9.42 18.61
N CYS A 224 6.59 -8.09 18.63
CA CYS A 224 7.81 -7.33 18.92
C CYS A 224 8.33 -7.60 20.34
N GLU A 225 7.45 -7.58 21.34
CA GLU A 225 7.83 -7.82 22.76
C GLU A 225 8.37 -9.25 22.95
N THR A 226 7.74 -10.25 22.33
CA THR A 226 8.21 -11.64 22.35
C THR A 226 9.60 -11.75 21.71
N ALA A 227 9.81 -11.14 20.55
CA ALA A 227 11.10 -11.14 19.86
C ALA A 227 12.19 -10.45 20.72
N CYS A 228 11.89 -9.32 21.35
CA CYS A 228 12.80 -8.64 22.25
C CYS A 228 13.17 -9.51 23.47
N ALA A 229 12.18 -10.18 24.05
CA ALA A 229 12.43 -11.08 25.20
C ALA A 229 13.31 -12.29 24.81
N GLU A 230 13.15 -12.83 23.60
CA GLU A 230 14.05 -13.89 23.11
C GLU A 230 15.48 -13.37 22.86
N MET A 231 15.63 -12.16 22.31
CA MET A 231 16.93 -11.53 22.13
C MET A 231 17.62 -11.27 23.48
N GLU A 232 16.89 -10.81 24.49
CA GLU A 232 17.44 -10.55 25.85
C GLU A 232 18.04 -11.82 26.46
N LYS A 233 17.42 -12.99 26.26
CA LYS A 233 17.93 -14.28 26.81
C LYS A 233 19.30 -14.65 26.25
N VAL A 234 19.66 -14.20 25.06
CA VAL A 234 20.94 -14.53 24.42
C VAL A 234 21.92 -13.36 24.41
N ALA A 235 21.45 -12.16 24.74
CA ALA A 235 22.31 -10.97 24.82
C ALA A 235 23.25 -11.09 26.02
N ARG A 236 24.59 -11.00 25.78
CA ARG A 236 25.65 -11.01 26.79
C ARG A 236 26.72 -10.00 26.41
N GLU A 237 27.40 -9.44 27.40
CA GLU A 237 28.44 -8.41 27.19
C GLU A 237 29.63 -8.89 26.34
N ASP A 238 29.89 -10.20 26.31
CA ASP A 238 31.03 -10.83 25.64
C ASP A 238 30.71 -11.43 24.25
N ILE A 239 29.49 -11.21 23.73
CA ILE A 239 29.13 -11.61 22.37
C ILE A 239 29.46 -10.47 21.41
N PRO A 240 30.33 -10.69 20.40
CA PRO A 240 30.69 -9.68 19.42
C PRO A 240 29.54 -9.38 18.44
#